data_67def696a40b6a9574ed2024427e5e7c
#
_entry.id   67def696a40b6a9574ed2024427e5e7c
#
_cell.length_a   1.000
_cell.length_b   1.000
_cell.length_c   1.000
_cell.angle_alpha   90.00
_cell.angle_beta   90.00
_cell.angle_gamma   90.00
#
_symmetry.space_group_name_H-M   'P 1'
#
loop_
_entity.id
_entity.type
_entity.pdbx_description
1 polymer ?
#
loop_
_entity_poly.entity_id
_entity_poly.type
_entity_poly.pdbx_seq_one_letter_code
_entity_poly.pdbx_strand_id
1 'polypeptide(L)'
;MGATMPMFQEITEAQMMPRLVRLGPNLYGAVFTLMKLLPARYILRRAMERGDLDRNTVITETTSGTFGLALAMQAALMERELILVSDPAIDANLYRRLEDLGARLEICLEPAPTGGFQEARLRRLAEIRAERPDSFCPEQYTNPDNPRSYAVVAEQLAQTLGAVDCVVGPVGSGGSMCGTVRTLREQTPHTRAIGVDTHRSVLFGQPDGPRALRGLGNSLWPANLDHTVFDDVHWCTAAEAYAATRRLHARHALFQGPTSGAAYLAADWWARRHPDALCVVMLPDEGYRYQATVYDDAWLAENGHAGTALPAEPVELARVDQAGDRWSRLAWQRSPYGRIPGAVAMTAAAPRGAEALS
;
A
#
# COMPACT_ATOMS: atom_id res chain seq x y z
N MET A 1 13.62 -27.67 23.32
CA MET A 1 14.58 -26.68 22.83
C MET A 1 13.98 -25.30 23.08
N GLY A 2 14.56 -24.49 23.97
CA GLY A 2 14.11 -23.13 24.22
C GLY A 2 14.41 -22.28 22.99
N ALA A 3 13.38 -21.61 22.43
CA ALA A 3 13.57 -20.66 21.37
C ALA A 3 14.40 -19.49 21.91
N THR A 4 15.56 -19.23 21.34
CA THR A 4 16.34 -18.04 21.64
C THR A 4 15.61 -16.81 21.11
N MET A 5 15.56 -15.76 21.92
CA MET A 5 14.98 -14.49 21.52
C MET A 5 15.83 -13.89 20.38
N PRO A 6 15.23 -13.52 19.23
CA PRO A 6 15.99 -12.89 18.14
C PRO A 6 16.51 -11.52 18.57
N MET A 7 17.77 -11.23 18.28
CA MET A 7 18.39 -9.92 18.49
C MET A 7 18.54 -9.21 17.15
N PHE A 8 18.03 -7.98 17.08
CA PHE A 8 18.09 -7.13 15.90
C PHE A 8 19.02 -5.95 16.14
N GLN A 9 19.66 -5.43 15.09
CA GLN A 9 20.54 -4.29 15.19
C GLN A 9 19.77 -2.98 15.33
N GLU A 10 18.57 -2.93 14.76
CA GLU A 10 17.69 -1.75 14.77
C GLU A 10 16.21 -2.14 14.75
N ILE A 11 15.36 -1.25 15.25
CA ILE A 11 13.92 -1.52 15.40
C ILE A 11 13.23 -1.76 14.05
N THR A 12 13.67 -1.12 12.99
CA THR A 12 13.08 -1.28 11.65
C THR A 12 13.32 -2.70 11.09
N GLU A 13 14.44 -3.33 11.43
CA GLU A 13 14.70 -4.73 11.10
C GLU A 13 13.72 -5.67 11.82
N ALA A 14 13.45 -5.40 13.09
CA ALA A 14 12.49 -6.18 13.88
C ALA A 14 11.03 -6.02 13.41
N GLN A 15 10.69 -4.88 12.82
CA GLN A 15 9.31 -4.53 12.45
C GLN A 15 8.98 -4.69 10.95
N MET A 16 9.98 -4.89 10.09
CA MET A 16 9.73 -4.92 8.65
C MET A 16 9.03 -6.19 8.16
N MET A 17 9.24 -7.32 8.85
CA MET A 17 8.62 -8.59 8.47
C MET A 17 7.26 -8.80 9.14
N PRO A 18 6.30 -9.45 8.45
CA PRO A 18 5.00 -9.72 9.03
C PRO A 18 5.04 -10.82 10.08
N ARG A 19 4.12 -10.75 11.02
CA ARG A 19 3.73 -11.89 11.85
C ARG A 19 2.64 -12.67 11.11
N LEU A 20 2.78 -13.98 11.00
CA LEU A 20 1.76 -14.81 10.39
C LEU A 20 0.74 -15.25 11.44
N VAL A 21 -0.53 -14.89 11.25
CA VAL A 21 -1.63 -15.15 12.19
C VAL A 21 -2.74 -15.91 11.49
N ARG A 22 -3.19 -17.02 12.07
CA ARG A 22 -4.32 -17.79 11.55
C ARG A 22 -5.64 -17.07 11.84
N LEU A 23 -6.42 -16.75 10.81
CA LEU A 23 -7.70 -16.03 10.91
C LEU A 23 -8.90 -16.93 10.65
N GLY A 24 -8.68 -18.13 10.13
CA GLY A 24 -9.72 -19.08 9.78
C GLY A 24 -9.15 -20.47 9.50
N PRO A 25 -9.96 -21.42 9.09
CA PRO A 25 -9.50 -22.77 8.77
C PRO A 25 -8.38 -22.78 7.71
N ASN A 26 -8.52 -21.92 6.69
CA ASN A 26 -7.65 -21.83 5.52
C ASN A 26 -7.24 -20.36 5.22
N LEU A 27 -7.49 -19.40 6.13
CA LEU A 27 -7.14 -17.99 5.99
C LEU A 27 -6.06 -17.60 6.99
N TYR A 28 -4.99 -17.00 6.50
CA TYR A 28 -3.86 -16.47 7.27
C TYR A 28 -3.64 -14.98 6.99
N GLY A 29 -3.37 -14.21 8.03
CA GLY A 29 -2.98 -12.80 7.94
C GLY A 29 -1.46 -12.65 7.99
N ALA A 30 -0.88 -12.04 6.98
CA ALA A 30 0.47 -11.49 7.04
C ALA A 30 0.38 -10.10 7.68
N VAL A 31 0.55 -10.06 9.01
CA VAL A 31 0.29 -8.87 9.86
C VAL A 31 1.55 -8.05 10.02
N PHE A 32 1.60 -6.91 9.37
CA PHE A 32 2.72 -5.97 9.46
C PHE A 32 2.47 -4.91 10.54
N THR A 33 3.54 -4.52 11.21
CA THR A 33 3.56 -3.27 12.00
C THR A 33 3.57 -2.06 11.07
N LEU A 34 4.45 -2.08 10.06
CA LEU A 34 4.58 -1.05 9.03
C LEU A 34 5.19 -1.67 7.76
N MET A 35 4.35 -2.15 6.86
CA MET A 35 4.78 -2.86 5.64
C MET A 35 5.73 -2.02 4.77
N LYS A 36 5.60 -0.70 4.79
CA LYS A 36 6.44 0.21 4.01
C LYS A 36 7.90 0.27 4.47
N LEU A 37 8.25 -0.32 5.61
CA LEU A 37 9.65 -0.49 6.03
C LEU A 37 10.44 -1.36 5.05
N LEU A 38 9.80 -2.38 4.45
CA LEU A 38 10.46 -3.24 3.46
C LEU A 38 11.00 -2.44 2.27
N PRO A 39 10.17 -1.73 1.48
CA PRO A 39 10.68 -0.98 0.33
C PRO A 39 11.56 0.20 0.75
N ALA A 40 11.26 0.92 1.84
CA ALA A 40 12.09 2.02 2.29
C ALA A 40 13.51 1.55 2.60
N ARG A 41 13.65 0.50 3.43
CA ARG A 41 14.95 -0.06 3.79
C ARG A 41 15.69 -0.65 2.59
N TYR A 42 14.99 -1.41 1.75
CA TYR A 42 15.60 -2.05 0.59
C TYR A 42 16.13 -1.02 -0.42
N ILE A 43 15.31 -0.03 -0.78
CA ILE A 43 15.70 1.02 -1.74
C ILE A 43 16.91 1.81 -1.23
N LEU A 44 16.88 2.25 0.05
CA LEU A 44 17.96 3.04 0.61
C LEU A 44 19.26 2.24 0.70
N ARG A 45 19.22 0.96 1.10
CA ARG A 45 20.41 0.09 1.11
C ARG A 45 20.99 -0.11 -0.29
N ARG A 46 20.10 -0.38 -1.27
CA ARG A 46 20.54 -0.51 -2.67
C ARG A 46 21.15 0.77 -3.21
N ALA A 47 20.61 1.93 -2.82
CA ALA A 47 21.20 3.22 -3.18
C ALA A 47 22.60 3.40 -2.58
N MET A 48 22.80 3.04 -1.31
CA MET A 48 24.13 3.06 -0.69
C MET A 48 25.12 2.11 -1.38
N GLU A 49 24.69 0.88 -1.69
CA GLU A 49 25.51 -0.11 -2.39
C GLU A 49 25.96 0.36 -3.78
N ARG A 50 25.13 1.15 -4.47
CA ARG A 50 25.44 1.74 -5.78
C ARG A 50 26.23 3.05 -5.71
N GLY A 51 26.35 3.65 -4.53
CA GLY A 51 26.95 4.95 -4.35
C GLY A 51 26.03 6.14 -4.66
N ASP A 52 24.72 5.89 -4.88
CA ASP A 52 23.70 6.92 -5.12
C ASP A 52 23.33 7.67 -3.82
N LEU A 53 23.64 7.08 -2.66
CA LEU A 53 23.35 7.62 -1.33
C LEU A 53 24.60 7.52 -0.46
N ASP A 54 25.25 8.65 -0.21
CA ASP A 54 26.39 8.78 0.67
C ASP A 54 26.04 9.51 1.98
N ARG A 55 27.06 9.90 2.78
CA ARG A 55 26.83 10.55 4.08
C ARG A 55 26.22 11.94 3.99
N ASN A 56 26.36 12.62 2.88
CA ASN A 56 25.92 14.00 2.68
C ASN A 56 24.63 14.10 1.83
N THR A 57 24.23 12.99 1.23
CA THR A 57 23.04 12.92 0.36
C THR A 57 21.77 13.15 1.16
N VAL A 58 20.97 14.13 0.73
CA VAL A 58 19.65 14.41 1.29
C VAL A 58 18.63 13.46 0.67
N ILE A 59 17.80 12.82 1.49
CA ILE A 59 16.69 12.00 1.01
C ILE A 59 15.47 12.90 0.78
N THR A 60 14.88 12.83 -0.39
CA THR A 60 13.68 13.61 -0.75
C THR A 60 12.57 12.69 -1.26
N GLU A 61 11.32 12.91 -0.86
CA GLU A 61 10.19 12.11 -1.37
C GLU A 61 8.87 12.86 -1.22
N THR A 62 7.85 12.45 -1.98
CA THR A 62 6.48 12.93 -1.79
C THR A 62 5.59 11.84 -1.21
N THR A 63 4.97 12.14 -0.07
CA THR A 63 4.09 11.19 0.61
C THR A 63 3.21 11.88 1.65
N SER A 64 2.00 11.38 1.83
CA SER A 64 1.09 11.76 2.92
C SER A 64 0.77 10.56 3.84
N GLY A 65 1.56 9.48 3.77
CA GLY A 65 1.22 8.22 4.41
C GLY A 65 2.41 7.44 4.99
N THR A 66 2.20 6.15 5.12
CA THR A 66 3.10 5.21 5.81
C THR A 66 4.48 5.07 5.18
N PHE A 67 4.65 5.40 3.88
CA PHE A 67 5.97 5.38 3.26
C PHE A 67 6.87 6.50 3.80
N GLY A 68 6.31 7.71 4.03
CA GLY A 68 7.04 8.80 4.67
C GLY A 68 7.51 8.44 6.07
N LEU A 69 6.65 7.77 6.86
CA LEU A 69 7.03 7.28 8.18
C LEU A 69 8.18 6.26 8.10
N ALA A 70 8.11 5.32 7.18
CA ALA A 70 9.17 4.34 6.99
C ALA A 70 10.50 5.00 6.57
N LEU A 71 10.45 6.00 5.69
CA LEU A 71 11.64 6.78 5.31
C LEU A 71 12.19 7.59 6.49
N ALA A 72 11.33 8.23 7.29
CA ALA A 72 11.76 9.00 8.45
C ALA A 72 12.45 8.12 9.51
N MET A 73 11.92 6.92 9.76
CA MET A 73 12.56 5.95 10.65
C MET A 73 13.94 5.52 10.10
N GLN A 74 14.05 5.26 8.79
CA GLN A 74 15.33 4.89 8.19
C GLN A 74 16.32 6.07 8.18
N ALA A 75 15.87 7.27 7.81
CA ALA A 75 16.72 8.47 7.75
C ALA A 75 17.28 8.82 9.14
N ALA A 76 16.45 8.73 10.20
CA ALA A 76 16.88 8.94 11.59
C ALA A 76 17.97 7.93 12.00
N LEU A 77 17.79 6.63 11.72
CA LEU A 77 18.77 5.58 12.02
C LEU A 77 20.06 5.70 11.22
N MET A 78 19.98 6.26 10.02
CA MET A 78 21.13 6.48 9.14
C MET A 78 21.77 7.85 9.35
N GLU A 79 21.22 8.70 10.23
CA GLU A 79 21.66 10.09 10.46
C GLU A 79 21.65 10.91 9.15
N ARG A 80 20.54 10.83 8.38
CA ARG A 80 20.38 11.53 7.10
C ARG A 80 19.30 12.60 7.17
N GLU A 81 19.56 13.73 6.50
CA GLU A 81 18.51 14.72 6.26
C GLU A 81 17.42 14.10 5.37
N LEU A 82 16.16 14.30 5.77
CA LEU A 82 15.00 13.88 5.01
C LEU A 82 14.05 15.05 4.78
N ILE A 83 13.71 15.31 3.52
CA ILE A 83 12.71 16.30 3.14
C ILE A 83 11.51 15.56 2.54
N LEU A 84 10.35 15.73 3.15
CA LEU A 84 9.10 15.14 2.67
C LEU A 84 8.14 16.22 2.19
N VAL A 85 7.69 16.11 0.94
CA VAL A 85 6.66 16.98 0.39
C VAL A 85 5.30 16.34 0.60
N SER A 86 4.39 17.07 1.26
CA SER A 86 3.05 16.59 1.58
C SER A 86 1.98 17.63 1.27
N ASP A 87 0.74 17.35 1.66
CA ASP A 87 -0.41 18.23 1.50
C ASP A 87 -1.23 18.32 2.79
N PRO A 88 -2.23 19.22 2.92
CA PRO A 88 -3.00 19.41 4.15
C PRO A 88 -3.77 18.17 4.61
N ALA A 89 -3.83 17.14 3.79
CA ALA A 89 -4.48 15.89 4.14
C ALA A 89 -3.62 14.93 4.98
N ILE A 90 -2.37 15.29 5.31
CA ILE A 90 -1.57 14.55 6.29
C ILE A 90 -2.24 14.65 7.67
N ASP A 91 -2.38 13.51 8.37
CA ASP A 91 -2.93 13.56 9.73
C ASP A 91 -1.93 14.16 10.73
N ALA A 92 -2.44 14.88 11.73
CA ALA A 92 -1.63 15.62 12.67
C ALA A 92 -0.69 14.74 13.52
N ASN A 93 -1.08 13.49 13.80
CA ASN A 93 -0.23 12.57 14.57
C ASN A 93 0.94 12.07 13.71
N LEU A 94 0.68 11.77 12.44
CA LEU A 94 1.76 11.42 11.50
C LEU A 94 2.70 12.60 11.31
N TYR A 95 2.16 13.82 11.12
CA TYR A 95 2.96 15.04 10.96
C TYR A 95 3.96 15.21 12.11
N ARG A 96 3.47 15.22 13.37
CA ARG A 96 4.33 15.33 14.56
C ARG A 96 5.38 14.22 14.63
N ARG A 97 4.96 12.97 14.38
CA ARG A 97 5.89 11.82 14.42
C ARG A 97 7.01 11.93 13.39
N LEU A 98 6.74 12.52 12.22
CA LEU A 98 7.76 12.77 11.19
C LEU A 98 8.74 13.86 11.66
N GLU A 99 8.23 14.94 12.25
CA GLU A 99 9.09 16.00 12.84
C GLU A 99 9.95 15.47 14.00
N ASP A 100 9.37 14.67 14.91
CA ASP A 100 10.10 14.04 16.02
C ASP A 100 11.24 13.12 15.53
N LEU A 101 11.09 12.52 14.34
CA LEU A 101 12.12 11.73 13.67
C LEU A 101 13.13 12.58 12.87
N GLY A 102 13.02 13.91 12.93
CA GLY A 102 13.93 14.83 12.26
C GLY A 102 13.62 15.08 10.78
N ALA A 103 12.48 14.66 10.26
CA ALA A 103 12.10 14.94 8.89
C ALA A 103 11.65 16.41 8.74
N ARG A 104 12.16 17.09 7.71
CA ARG A 104 11.63 18.37 7.27
C ARG A 104 10.41 18.17 6.38
N LEU A 105 9.30 18.79 6.75
CA LEU A 105 8.03 18.70 6.01
C LEU A 105 7.77 19.98 5.22
N GLU A 106 7.50 19.84 3.93
CA GLU A 106 7.02 20.92 3.07
C GLU A 106 5.59 20.61 2.63
N ILE A 107 4.66 21.48 3.04
CA ILE A 107 3.23 21.31 2.80
C ILE A 107 2.79 22.18 1.63
N CYS A 108 2.33 21.54 0.54
CA CYS A 108 1.68 22.24 -0.55
C CYS A 108 0.27 22.65 -0.12
N LEU A 109 0.05 23.93 0.13
CA LEU A 109 -1.24 24.43 0.63
C LEU A 109 -2.31 24.52 -0.46
N GLU A 110 -1.90 24.69 -1.72
CA GLU A 110 -2.79 24.84 -2.86
C GLU A 110 -2.63 23.68 -3.85
N PRO A 111 -3.73 23.16 -4.40
CA PRO A 111 -3.65 22.16 -5.45
C PRO A 111 -3.16 22.79 -6.77
N ALA A 112 -2.51 22.00 -7.60
CA ALA A 112 -2.22 22.43 -8.98
C ALA A 112 -3.52 22.58 -9.79
N PRO A 113 -3.56 23.44 -10.82
CA PRO A 113 -4.74 23.63 -11.68
C PRO A 113 -5.21 22.32 -12.34
N THR A 114 -4.30 21.41 -12.62
CA THR A 114 -4.55 20.06 -13.12
C THR A 114 -3.80 19.06 -12.25
N GLY A 115 -4.36 17.88 -11.97
CA GLY A 115 -3.73 16.84 -11.14
C GLY A 115 -3.77 17.10 -9.62
N GLY A 116 -4.38 18.22 -9.18
CA GLY A 116 -4.66 18.50 -7.79
C GLY A 116 -3.42 18.56 -6.89
N PHE A 117 -3.57 18.13 -5.63
CA PHE A 117 -2.47 18.13 -4.66
C PHE A 117 -1.34 17.17 -5.04
N GLN A 118 -1.63 16.10 -5.75
CA GLN A 118 -0.59 15.16 -6.16
C GLN A 118 0.39 15.78 -7.14
N GLU A 119 -0.11 16.50 -8.13
CA GLU A 119 0.73 17.25 -9.09
C GLU A 119 1.48 18.40 -8.39
N ALA A 120 0.82 19.13 -7.49
CA ALA A 120 1.48 20.19 -6.71
C ALA A 120 2.68 19.65 -5.92
N ARG A 121 2.52 18.50 -5.27
CA ARG A 121 3.61 17.83 -4.51
C ARG A 121 4.74 17.36 -5.42
N LEU A 122 4.43 16.76 -6.57
CA LEU A 122 5.45 16.31 -7.52
C LEU A 122 6.24 17.47 -8.10
N ARG A 123 5.58 18.59 -8.42
CA ARG A 123 6.25 19.81 -8.89
C ARG A 123 7.18 20.36 -7.81
N ARG A 124 6.70 20.49 -6.54
CA ARG A 124 7.53 20.98 -5.44
C ARG A 124 8.73 20.05 -5.17
N LEU A 125 8.52 18.74 -5.24
CA LEU A 125 9.61 17.76 -5.12
C LEU A 125 10.67 17.95 -6.23
N ALA A 126 10.23 18.20 -7.47
CA ALA A 126 11.13 18.46 -8.59
C ALA A 126 11.95 19.77 -8.38
N GLU A 127 11.32 20.82 -7.85
CA GLU A 127 12.00 22.07 -7.48
C GLU A 127 13.10 21.82 -6.42
N ILE A 128 12.77 21.09 -5.33
CA ILE A 128 13.73 20.75 -4.28
C ILE A 128 14.92 19.96 -4.84
N ARG A 129 14.65 18.99 -5.71
CA ARG A 129 15.71 18.19 -6.36
C ARG A 129 16.58 19.04 -7.30
N ALA A 130 16.02 20.04 -7.95
CA ALA A 130 16.79 20.98 -8.77
C ALA A 130 17.66 21.90 -7.89
N GLU A 131 17.17 22.33 -6.72
CA GLU A 131 17.93 23.11 -5.73
C GLU A 131 19.00 22.25 -5.03
N ARG A 132 18.80 20.93 -4.96
CA ARG A 132 19.67 19.95 -4.29
C ARG A 132 20.01 18.80 -5.25
N PRO A 133 20.91 18.99 -6.21
CA PRO A 133 21.26 17.96 -7.20
C PRO A 133 21.93 16.72 -6.61
N ASP A 134 22.46 16.82 -5.39
CA ASP A 134 23.02 15.74 -4.57
C ASP A 134 21.96 14.96 -3.78
N SER A 135 20.66 15.24 -3.99
CA SER A 135 19.58 14.52 -3.29
C SER A 135 19.25 13.19 -3.95
N PHE A 136 18.86 12.22 -3.12
CA PHE A 136 18.32 10.94 -3.56
C PHE A 136 16.79 10.87 -3.33
N CYS A 137 16.05 10.46 -4.36
CA CYS A 137 14.61 10.22 -4.27
C CYS A 137 14.31 8.73 -4.41
N PRO A 138 13.68 8.08 -3.43
CA PRO A 138 13.31 6.66 -3.50
C PRO A 138 12.29 6.30 -4.59
N GLU A 139 11.44 7.25 -4.98
CA GLU A 139 10.47 7.11 -6.08
C GLU A 139 9.58 5.85 -5.95
N GLN A 140 8.81 5.76 -4.85
CA GLN A 140 8.05 4.54 -4.52
C GLN A 140 7.12 4.01 -5.63
N TYR A 141 6.72 4.84 -6.58
CA TYR A 141 5.78 4.46 -7.65
C TYR A 141 6.47 3.91 -8.90
N THR A 142 7.74 4.25 -9.11
CA THR A 142 8.49 3.95 -10.34
C THR A 142 9.70 3.07 -10.11
N ASN A 143 10.29 3.13 -8.92
CA ASN A 143 11.50 2.39 -8.58
C ASN A 143 11.24 0.87 -8.54
N PRO A 144 11.90 0.06 -9.39
CA PRO A 144 11.70 -1.38 -9.45
C PRO A 144 12.17 -2.12 -8.19
N ASP A 145 12.97 -1.49 -7.35
CA ASP A 145 13.40 -2.05 -6.07
C ASP A 145 12.24 -2.10 -5.04
N ASN A 146 11.17 -1.32 -5.24
CA ASN A 146 9.97 -1.43 -4.42
C ASN A 146 9.33 -2.82 -4.53
N PRO A 147 8.88 -3.33 -5.68
CA PRO A 147 8.35 -4.70 -5.75
C PRO A 147 9.40 -5.75 -5.40
N ARG A 148 10.67 -5.60 -5.75
CA ARG A 148 11.74 -6.55 -5.38
C ARG A 148 11.89 -6.75 -3.89
N SER A 149 11.66 -5.70 -3.10
CA SER A 149 11.75 -5.76 -1.63
C SER A 149 10.81 -6.78 -0.99
N TYR A 150 9.75 -7.19 -1.67
CA TYR A 150 8.76 -8.13 -1.15
C TYR A 150 9.06 -9.61 -1.45
N ALA A 151 10.12 -9.92 -2.18
CA ALA A 151 10.54 -11.31 -2.42
C ALA A 151 10.74 -12.08 -1.12
N VAL A 152 11.38 -11.47 -0.12
CA VAL A 152 11.61 -12.08 1.19
C VAL A 152 10.31 -12.45 1.92
N VAL A 153 9.24 -11.69 1.72
CA VAL A 153 7.91 -12.03 2.30
C VAL A 153 7.35 -13.28 1.62
N ALA A 154 7.43 -13.35 0.29
CA ALA A 154 6.98 -14.50 -0.48
C ALA A 154 7.74 -15.78 -0.08
N GLU A 155 9.06 -15.69 0.03
CA GLU A 155 9.92 -16.80 0.47
C GLU A 155 9.53 -17.30 1.88
N GLN A 156 9.31 -16.39 2.83
CA GLN A 156 8.87 -16.78 4.18
C GLN A 156 7.47 -17.39 4.20
N LEU A 157 6.55 -16.88 3.40
CA LEU A 157 5.21 -17.48 3.26
C LEU A 157 5.31 -18.90 2.71
N ALA A 158 6.08 -19.11 1.66
CA ALA A 158 6.30 -20.45 1.07
C ALA A 158 6.98 -21.40 2.05
N GLN A 159 8.00 -20.94 2.79
CA GLN A 159 8.70 -21.76 3.79
C GLN A 159 7.80 -22.16 4.96
N THR A 160 6.88 -21.27 5.37
CA THR A 160 6.04 -21.49 6.57
C THR A 160 4.76 -22.25 6.25
N LEU A 161 4.13 -21.95 5.11
CA LEU A 161 2.81 -22.47 4.74
C LEU A 161 2.85 -23.51 3.62
N GLY A 162 3.98 -23.64 2.91
CA GLY A 162 4.04 -24.41 1.67
C GLY A 162 3.41 -23.67 0.51
N ALA A 163 2.61 -24.39 -0.30
CA ALA A 163 1.92 -23.80 -1.43
C ALA A 163 0.82 -22.83 -0.96
N VAL A 164 0.87 -21.58 -1.45
CA VAL A 164 -0.15 -20.56 -1.21
C VAL A 164 -1.05 -20.46 -2.44
N ASP A 165 -2.34 -20.76 -2.30
CA ASP A 165 -3.27 -20.77 -3.41
C ASP A 165 -3.78 -19.38 -3.78
N CYS A 166 -3.89 -18.48 -2.80
CA CYS A 166 -4.38 -17.12 -3.01
C CYS A 166 -3.67 -16.11 -2.10
N VAL A 167 -3.30 -14.96 -2.68
CA VAL A 167 -2.87 -13.78 -1.94
C VAL A 167 -3.85 -12.65 -2.19
N VAL A 168 -4.35 -12.05 -1.12
CA VAL A 168 -5.24 -10.88 -1.15
C VAL A 168 -4.55 -9.70 -0.51
N GLY A 169 -4.55 -8.54 -1.17
CA GLY A 169 -3.94 -7.37 -0.57
C GLY A 169 -4.36 -6.04 -1.18
N PRO A 170 -4.22 -4.96 -0.40
CA PRO A 170 -4.55 -3.62 -0.86
C PRO A 170 -3.52 -3.14 -1.87
N VAL A 171 -3.97 -2.37 -2.87
CA VAL A 171 -3.13 -1.83 -3.93
C VAL A 171 -3.05 -0.32 -3.84
N GLY A 172 -1.83 0.21 -3.77
CA GLY A 172 -1.51 1.63 -3.84
C GLY A 172 -0.41 1.88 -4.87
N SER A 173 0.84 1.51 -4.57
CA SER A 173 1.95 1.60 -5.53
C SER A 173 2.12 0.35 -6.41
N GLY A 174 1.38 -0.71 -6.15
CA GLY A 174 1.55 -2.02 -6.80
C GLY A 174 2.66 -2.89 -6.21
N GLY A 175 3.66 -2.31 -5.54
CA GLY A 175 4.88 -3.00 -5.13
C GLY A 175 4.65 -4.28 -4.33
N SER A 176 3.85 -4.22 -3.25
CA SER A 176 3.64 -5.38 -2.35
C SER A 176 3.00 -6.56 -3.07
N MET A 177 1.88 -6.33 -3.74
CA MET A 177 1.16 -7.41 -4.42
C MET A 177 1.94 -7.95 -5.61
N CYS A 178 2.46 -7.07 -6.48
CA CYS A 178 3.23 -7.51 -7.64
C CYS A 178 4.52 -8.25 -7.24
N GLY A 179 5.25 -7.75 -6.24
CA GLY A 179 6.48 -8.38 -5.77
C GLY A 179 6.22 -9.74 -5.12
N THR A 180 5.32 -9.80 -4.14
CA THR A 180 5.01 -11.04 -3.42
C THR A 180 4.47 -12.13 -4.37
N VAL A 181 3.50 -11.78 -5.23
CA VAL A 181 2.85 -12.78 -6.09
C VAL A 181 3.79 -13.28 -7.19
N ARG A 182 4.61 -12.42 -7.80
CA ARG A 182 5.59 -12.85 -8.80
C ARG A 182 6.56 -13.88 -8.22
N THR A 183 7.10 -13.59 -7.03
CA THR A 183 8.04 -14.52 -6.37
C THR A 183 7.36 -15.83 -5.96
N LEU A 184 6.13 -15.79 -5.41
CA LEU A 184 5.39 -17.03 -5.11
C LEU A 184 5.15 -17.88 -6.35
N ARG A 185 4.85 -17.26 -7.49
CA ARG A 185 4.57 -17.96 -8.76
C ARG A 185 5.78 -18.63 -9.36
N GLU A 186 6.99 -18.31 -8.95
CA GLU A 186 8.19 -19.04 -9.33
C GLU A 186 8.15 -20.51 -8.85
N GLN A 187 7.52 -20.75 -7.69
CA GLN A 187 7.36 -22.08 -7.10
C GLN A 187 5.93 -22.63 -7.26
N THR A 188 4.93 -21.74 -7.21
CA THR A 188 3.50 -22.09 -7.26
C THR A 188 2.81 -21.26 -8.36
N PRO A 189 2.94 -21.60 -9.65
CA PRO A 189 2.47 -20.79 -10.78
C PRO A 189 0.97 -20.48 -10.78
N HIS A 190 0.17 -21.32 -10.10
CA HIS A 190 -1.27 -21.17 -10.00
C HIS A 190 -1.72 -20.22 -8.87
N THR A 191 -0.82 -19.72 -8.01
CA THR A 191 -1.17 -18.74 -6.97
C THR A 191 -2.02 -17.61 -7.54
N ARG A 192 -3.24 -17.45 -7.02
CA ARG A 192 -4.14 -16.36 -7.39
C ARG A 192 -3.75 -15.07 -6.68
N ALA A 193 -3.95 -13.94 -7.35
CA ALA A 193 -3.77 -12.62 -6.79
C ALA A 193 -5.10 -11.85 -6.82
N ILE A 194 -5.57 -11.42 -5.66
CA ILE A 194 -6.73 -10.55 -5.53
C ILE A 194 -6.26 -9.16 -5.09
N GLY A 195 -6.37 -8.20 -6.01
CA GLY A 195 -6.10 -6.80 -5.71
C GLY A 195 -7.33 -6.14 -5.08
N VAL A 196 -7.13 -5.42 -3.99
CA VAL A 196 -8.19 -4.62 -3.39
C VAL A 196 -7.88 -3.15 -3.58
N ASP A 197 -8.83 -2.44 -4.17
CA ASP A 197 -8.79 -1.01 -4.47
C ASP A 197 -10.03 -0.33 -3.84
N THR A 198 -10.12 0.96 -3.98
CA THR A 198 -11.29 1.76 -3.60
C THR A 198 -11.90 2.43 -4.81
N HIS A 199 -13.16 2.84 -4.70
CA HIS A 199 -13.81 3.58 -5.78
C HIS A 199 -13.11 4.90 -6.07
N ARG A 200 -13.22 5.37 -7.30
CA ARG A 200 -12.59 6.62 -7.82
C ARG A 200 -11.06 6.60 -7.80
N SER A 201 -10.48 5.41 -7.91
CA SER A 201 -9.05 5.18 -8.09
C SER A 201 -8.76 4.81 -9.54
N VAL A 202 -7.70 5.38 -10.10
CA VAL A 202 -7.31 5.08 -11.50
C VAL A 202 -6.64 3.72 -11.66
N LEU A 203 -6.20 3.09 -10.57
CA LEU A 203 -5.35 1.90 -10.62
C LEU A 203 -5.94 0.75 -11.44
N PHE A 204 -7.24 0.54 -11.32
CA PHE A 204 -7.97 -0.52 -12.03
C PHE A 204 -9.14 0.02 -12.87
N GLY A 205 -8.92 1.18 -13.50
CA GLY A 205 -9.77 1.62 -14.59
C GLY A 205 -10.96 2.48 -14.23
N GLN A 206 -11.13 2.89 -12.98
CA GLN A 206 -12.14 3.89 -12.63
C GLN A 206 -11.63 5.32 -12.91
N PRO A 207 -12.53 6.28 -13.14
CA PRO A 207 -12.14 7.69 -13.22
C PRO A 207 -11.62 8.17 -11.86
N ASP A 208 -10.64 9.09 -11.89
CA ASP A 208 -10.12 9.73 -10.68
C ASP A 208 -11.18 10.56 -9.96
N GLY A 209 -11.12 10.57 -8.63
CA GLY A 209 -12.01 11.38 -7.83
C GLY A 209 -11.67 11.38 -6.33
N PRO A 210 -12.43 12.13 -5.51
CA PRO A 210 -12.20 12.19 -4.07
C PRO A 210 -12.30 10.82 -3.40
N ARG A 211 -11.34 10.52 -2.52
CA ARG A 211 -11.26 9.26 -1.76
C ARG A 211 -11.00 9.54 -0.28
N ALA A 212 -11.80 8.93 0.58
CA ALA A 212 -11.61 9.01 2.03
C ALA A 212 -10.50 8.04 2.52
N LEU A 213 -10.32 6.90 1.83
CA LEU A 213 -9.27 5.92 2.17
C LEU A 213 -7.90 6.40 1.70
N ARG A 214 -6.92 6.37 2.61
CA ARG A 214 -5.53 6.65 2.31
C ARG A 214 -4.71 5.37 2.28
N GLY A 215 -3.72 5.29 1.39
CA GLY A 215 -2.92 4.08 1.21
C GLY A 215 -3.63 2.99 0.39
N LEU A 216 -4.85 3.22 -0.05
CA LEU A 216 -5.64 2.39 -0.94
C LEU A 216 -6.08 3.23 -2.14
N GLY A 217 -5.82 2.74 -3.34
CA GLY A 217 -6.07 3.49 -4.56
C GLY A 217 -5.06 4.60 -4.82
N ASN A 218 -5.15 5.19 -6.00
CA ASN A 218 -4.25 6.26 -6.44
C ASN A 218 -4.93 7.13 -7.52
N SER A 219 -4.44 8.38 -7.66
CA SER A 219 -4.74 9.27 -8.80
C SER A 219 -3.70 9.18 -9.92
N LEU A 220 -2.58 8.48 -9.68
CA LEU A 220 -1.52 8.23 -10.64
C LEU A 220 -1.41 6.74 -10.98
N TRP A 221 -0.86 6.46 -12.13
CA TRP A 221 -0.48 5.11 -12.59
C TRP A 221 0.92 4.79 -12.12
N PRO A 222 1.10 3.92 -11.13
CA PRO A 222 2.44 3.51 -10.73
C PRO A 222 3.06 2.59 -11.79
N ALA A 223 4.30 2.83 -12.19
CA ALA A 223 5.04 1.92 -13.07
C ALA A 223 5.26 0.53 -12.45
N ASN A 224 5.21 0.45 -11.11
CA ASN A 224 5.32 -0.81 -10.36
C ASN A 224 4.03 -1.66 -10.37
N LEU A 225 2.92 -1.13 -10.87
CA LEU A 225 1.65 -1.86 -10.96
C LEU A 225 1.58 -2.65 -12.27
N ASP A 226 1.79 -3.94 -12.19
CA ASP A 226 1.58 -4.87 -13.30
C ASP A 226 0.20 -5.53 -13.18
N HIS A 227 -0.69 -5.12 -14.05
CA HIS A 227 -2.07 -5.61 -14.09
C HIS A 227 -2.18 -7.10 -14.41
N THR A 228 -1.19 -7.66 -15.12
CA THR A 228 -1.17 -9.09 -15.46
C THR A 228 -0.88 -10.01 -14.26
N VAL A 229 -0.58 -9.43 -13.11
CA VAL A 229 -0.43 -10.17 -11.86
C VAL A 229 -1.79 -10.59 -11.30
N PHE A 230 -2.85 -9.79 -11.50
CA PHE A 230 -4.12 -9.94 -10.79
C PHE A 230 -5.09 -10.90 -11.50
N ASP A 231 -5.66 -11.82 -10.75
CA ASP A 231 -6.74 -12.69 -11.20
C ASP A 231 -8.12 -12.05 -10.98
N ASP A 232 -8.28 -11.32 -9.85
CA ASP A 232 -9.48 -10.60 -9.49
C ASP A 232 -9.13 -9.22 -8.91
N VAL A 233 -10.04 -8.27 -9.08
CA VAL A 233 -9.96 -6.95 -8.46
C VAL A 233 -11.26 -6.68 -7.71
N HIS A 234 -11.14 -6.21 -6.47
CA HIS A 234 -12.26 -5.76 -5.65
C HIS A 234 -12.15 -4.26 -5.40
N TRP A 235 -13.27 -3.57 -5.43
CA TRP A 235 -13.40 -2.19 -4.98
C TRP A 235 -14.34 -2.14 -3.78
N CYS A 236 -13.94 -1.42 -2.74
CA CYS A 236 -14.77 -1.17 -1.58
C CYS A 236 -14.88 0.32 -1.26
N THR A 237 -15.96 0.70 -0.60
CA THR A 237 -16.14 2.03 -0.06
C THR A 237 -15.32 2.22 1.22
N ALA A 238 -15.13 3.48 1.64
CA ALA A 238 -14.50 3.78 2.92
C ALA A 238 -15.31 3.20 4.11
N ALA A 239 -16.64 3.31 4.06
CA ALA A 239 -17.52 2.80 5.09
C ALA A 239 -17.40 1.27 5.26
N GLU A 240 -17.37 0.52 4.16
CA GLU A 240 -17.16 -0.94 4.19
C GLU A 240 -15.77 -1.30 4.70
N ALA A 241 -14.72 -0.58 4.29
CA ALA A 241 -13.36 -0.77 4.79
C ALA A 241 -13.27 -0.53 6.30
N TYR A 242 -13.89 0.54 6.82
CA TYR A 242 -13.90 0.86 8.25
C TYR A 242 -14.67 -0.19 9.06
N ALA A 243 -15.85 -0.59 8.60
CA ALA A 243 -16.64 -1.65 9.25
C ALA A 243 -15.88 -2.99 9.27
N ALA A 244 -15.19 -3.35 8.15
CA ALA A 244 -14.37 -4.56 8.08
C ALA A 244 -13.13 -4.49 8.98
N THR A 245 -12.54 -3.30 9.14
CA THR A 245 -11.41 -3.06 10.08
C THR A 245 -11.82 -3.32 11.52
N ARG A 246 -12.95 -2.76 11.93
CA ARG A 246 -13.50 -2.98 13.27
C ARG A 246 -13.91 -4.44 13.50
N ARG A 247 -14.47 -5.11 12.47
CA ARG A 247 -14.77 -6.54 12.50
C ARG A 247 -13.51 -7.39 12.66
N LEU A 248 -12.43 -7.06 11.93
CA LEU A 248 -11.13 -7.71 12.06
C LEU A 248 -10.60 -7.60 13.50
N HIS A 249 -10.67 -6.39 14.07
CA HIS A 249 -10.26 -6.15 15.46
C HIS A 249 -11.13 -6.92 16.46
N ALA A 250 -12.44 -6.81 16.37
CA ALA A 250 -13.36 -7.48 17.30
C ALA A 250 -13.26 -9.01 17.25
N ARG A 251 -13.02 -9.57 16.06
CA ARG A 251 -13.01 -11.03 15.88
C ARG A 251 -11.66 -11.68 16.16
N HIS A 252 -10.57 -10.97 15.88
CA HIS A 252 -9.22 -11.52 15.93
C HIS A 252 -8.25 -10.75 16.84
N ALA A 253 -8.73 -9.69 17.52
CA ALA A 253 -7.90 -8.78 18.32
C ALA A 253 -6.76 -8.11 17.52
N LEU A 254 -6.86 -8.04 16.20
CA LEU A 254 -5.89 -7.42 15.32
C LEU A 254 -6.21 -5.93 15.16
N PHE A 255 -5.40 -5.09 15.78
CA PHE A 255 -5.54 -3.64 15.72
C PHE A 255 -4.80 -3.11 14.49
N GLN A 256 -5.51 -2.99 13.35
CA GLN A 256 -4.95 -2.69 12.04
C GLN A 256 -5.60 -1.46 11.40
N GLY A 257 -4.96 -0.91 10.35
CA GLY A 257 -5.49 0.19 9.58
C GLY A 257 -6.62 -0.21 8.59
N PRO A 258 -7.33 0.78 7.99
CA PRO A 258 -8.49 0.51 7.15
C PRO A 258 -8.17 -0.21 5.83
N THR A 259 -6.96 -0.10 5.32
CA THR A 259 -6.53 -0.86 4.14
C THR A 259 -6.47 -2.36 4.45
N SER A 260 -6.12 -2.72 5.69
CA SER A 260 -6.17 -4.10 6.19
C SER A 260 -7.60 -4.62 6.27
N GLY A 261 -8.55 -3.79 6.72
CA GLY A 261 -9.97 -4.15 6.75
C GLY A 261 -10.54 -4.40 5.35
N ALA A 262 -10.20 -3.54 4.39
CA ALA A 262 -10.59 -3.71 2.99
C ALA A 262 -10.08 -5.04 2.41
N ALA A 263 -8.80 -5.36 2.64
CA ALA A 263 -8.23 -6.63 2.19
C ALA A 263 -8.84 -7.83 2.90
N TYR A 264 -9.08 -7.73 4.22
CA TYR A 264 -9.72 -8.78 5.00
C TYR A 264 -11.15 -9.08 4.52
N LEU A 265 -11.93 -8.07 4.12
CA LEU A 265 -13.28 -8.25 3.58
C LEU A 265 -13.27 -9.18 2.36
N ALA A 266 -12.39 -8.93 1.40
CA ALA A 266 -12.25 -9.75 0.20
C ALA A 266 -11.68 -11.14 0.51
N ALA A 267 -10.69 -11.22 1.41
CA ALA A 267 -10.03 -12.47 1.78
C ALA A 267 -10.95 -13.43 2.56
N ASP A 268 -11.71 -12.92 3.54
CA ASP A 268 -12.68 -13.71 4.32
C ASP A 268 -13.78 -14.29 3.41
N TRP A 269 -14.26 -13.49 2.44
CA TRP A 269 -15.21 -13.96 1.44
C TRP A 269 -14.62 -15.05 0.55
N TRP A 270 -13.40 -14.82 0.00
CA TRP A 270 -12.76 -15.78 -0.89
C TRP A 270 -12.47 -17.11 -0.19
N ALA A 271 -11.89 -17.05 1.02
CA ALA A 271 -11.54 -18.24 1.81
C ALA A 271 -12.76 -19.11 2.15
N ARG A 272 -13.89 -18.49 2.47
CA ARG A 272 -15.15 -19.23 2.72
C ARG A 272 -15.69 -19.97 1.49
N ARG A 273 -15.40 -19.48 0.29
CA ARG A 273 -15.84 -20.07 -0.98
C ARG A 273 -14.88 -21.12 -1.52
N HIS A 274 -13.68 -21.17 -0.97
CA HIS A 274 -12.61 -22.10 -1.39
C HIS A 274 -12.01 -22.79 -0.14
N PRO A 275 -12.78 -23.64 0.57
CA PRO A 275 -12.38 -24.17 1.86
C PRO A 275 -11.12 -25.04 1.83
N ASP A 276 -10.80 -25.63 0.69
CA ASP A 276 -9.63 -26.50 0.48
C ASP A 276 -8.39 -25.73 -0.02
N ALA A 277 -8.49 -24.43 -0.24
CA ALA A 277 -7.42 -23.59 -0.76
C ALA A 277 -6.88 -22.64 0.31
N LEU A 278 -5.56 -22.54 0.41
CA LEU A 278 -4.88 -21.68 1.40
C LEU A 278 -4.83 -20.24 0.92
N CYS A 279 -5.40 -19.33 1.72
CA CYS A 279 -5.44 -17.90 1.47
C CYS A 279 -4.57 -17.12 2.44
N VAL A 280 -3.77 -16.19 1.93
CA VAL A 280 -3.02 -15.21 2.72
C VAL A 280 -3.54 -13.81 2.45
N VAL A 281 -3.85 -13.05 3.49
CA VAL A 281 -4.21 -11.64 3.39
C VAL A 281 -3.10 -10.74 3.92
N MET A 282 -2.72 -9.73 3.14
CA MET A 282 -1.72 -8.72 3.51
C MET A 282 -2.39 -7.64 4.37
N LEU A 283 -1.91 -7.43 5.59
CA LEU A 283 -2.42 -6.47 6.57
C LEU A 283 -1.32 -5.42 6.84
N PRO A 284 -1.31 -4.27 6.12
CA PRO A 284 -0.13 -3.43 5.93
C PRO A 284 0.38 -2.64 7.13
N ASP A 285 -0.49 -2.19 8.04
CA ASP A 285 -0.11 -1.28 9.12
C ASP A 285 -1.00 -1.43 10.36
N GLU A 286 -0.44 -1.06 11.51
CA GLU A 286 -1.15 -1.05 12.78
C GLU A 286 -2.16 0.09 12.89
N GLY A 287 -3.16 -0.08 13.78
CA GLY A 287 -4.31 0.80 13.95
C GLY A 287 -4.05 2.11 14.70
N TYR A 288 -2.88 2.31 15.30
CA TYR A 288 -2.59 3.46 16.18
C TYR A 288 -2.83 4.81 15.51
N ARG A 289 -2.54 4.92 14.23
CA ARG A 289 -2.79 6.12 13.42
C ARG A 289 -4.29 6.45 13.27
N TYR A 290 -5.14 5.45 13.44
CA TYR A 290 -6.58 5.53 13.12
C TYR A 290 -7.49 5.52 14.36
N GLN A 291 -6.91 5.68 15.56
CA GLN A 291 -7.66 5.66 16.82
C GLN A 291 -8.72 6.75 16.89
N ALA A 292 -8.40 7.96 16.44
CA ALA A 292 -9.32 9.11 16.44
C ALA A 292 -10.22 9.18 15.19
N THR A 293 -10.26 8.12 14.37
CA THR A 293 -11.07 8.04 13.14
C THR A 293 -11.81 6.71 13.07
N VAL A 294 -11.22 5.68 12.47
CA VAL A 294 -11.85 4.36 12.25
C VAL A 294 -12.29 3.68 13.56
N TYR A 295 -11.60 3.96 14.66
CA TYR A 295 -11.89 3.38 16.00
C TYR A 295 -12.65 4.33 16.92
N ASP A 296 -13.08 5.50 16.42
CA ASP A 296 -13.88 6.49 17.13
C ASP A 296 -15.31 6.49 16.60
N ASP A 297 -16.28 6.15 17.46
CA ASP A 297 -17.69 6.06 17.08
C ASP A 297 -18.29 7.44 16.76
N ALA A 298 -17.84 8.50 17.46
CA ALA A 298 -18.30 9.86 17.20
C ALA A 298 -17.83 10.33 15.83
N TRP A 299 -16.55 10.14 15.53
CA TRP A 299 -15.99 10.47 14.21
C TRP A 299 -16.69 9.69 13.07
N LEU A 300 -16.95 8.38 13.26
CA LEU A 300 -17.67 7.58 12.26
C LEU A 300 -19.10 8.12 12.03
N ALA A 301 -19.79 8.53 13.08
CA ALA A 301 -21.14 9.09 12.97
C ALA A 301 -21.14 10.44 12.25
N GLU A 302 -20.24 11.34 12.63
CA GLU A 302 -20.09 12.67 12.02
C GLU A 302 -19.73 12.61 10.52
N ASN A 303 -18.98 11.57 10.11
CA ASN A 303 -18.57 11.38 8.73
C ASN A 303 -19.47 10.42 7.92
N GLY A 304 -20.63 10.02 8.48
CA GLY A 304 -21.61 9.19 7.78
C GLY A 304 -21.18 7.74 7.56
N HIS A 305 -20.30 7.21 8.41
CA HIS A 305 -19.77 5.85 8.32
C HIS A 305 -20.26 4.91 9.42
N ALA A 306 -21.01 5.42 10.40
CA ALA A 306 -21.53 4.64 11.50
C ALA A 306 -22.60 3.65 11.03
N GLY A 307 -22.67 2.47 11.66
CA GLY A 307 -23.72 1.48 11.41
C GLY A 307 -23.65 0.80 10.03
N THR A 308 -22.55 0.93 9.30
CA THR A 308 -22.40 0.29 7.99
C THR A 308 -22.44 -1.22 8.11
N ALA A 309 -23.48 -1.85 7.52
CA ALA A 309 -23.58 -3.29 7.40
C ALA A 309 -22.66 -3.80 6.30
N LEU A 310 -21.81 -4.77 6.62
CA LEU A 310 -20.99 -5.41 5.61
C LEU A 310 -21.84 -6.38 4.76
N PRO A 311 -21.83 -6.23 3.43
CA PRO A 311 -22.49 -7.19 2.57
C PRO A 311 -21.83 -8.57 2.67
N ALA A 312 -22.61 -9.63 2.50
CA ALA A 312 -22.09 -11.00 2.54
C ALA A 312 -21.26 -11.33 1.30
N GLU A 313 -21.55 -10.68 0.16
CA GLU A 313 -20.96 -10.94 -1.15
C GLU A 313 -20.70 -9.63 -1.90
N PRO A 314 -19.66 -9.56 -2.75
CA PRO A 314 -19.46 -8.43 -3.66
C PRO A 314 -20.50 -8.45 -4.77
N VAL A 315 -20.76 -7.29 -5.36
CA VAL A 315 -21.47 -7.19 -6.63
C VAL A 315 -20.52 -7.63 -7.75
N GLU A 316 -20.90 -8.65 -8.49
CA GLU A 316 -20.13 -9.12 -9.65
C GLU A 316 -20.30 -8.15 -10.82
N LEU A 317 -19.16 -7.74 -11.39
CA LEU A 317 -19.11 -6.81 -12.52
C LEU A 317 -18.62 -7.54 -13.79
N ALA A 318 -19.20 -7.18 -14.92
CA ALA A 318 -18.69 -7.55 -16.24
C ALA A 318 -17.75 -6.46 -16.82
N ARG A 319 -17.88 -5.23 -16.32
CA ARG A 319 -17.16 -4.04 -16.80
C ARG A 319 -16.85 -3.10 -15.65
N VAL A 320 -15.71 -2.38 -15.71
CA VAL A 320 -15.30 -1.43 -14.67
C VAL A 320 -16.29 -0.28 -14.49
N ASP A 321 -16.86 0.24 -15.57
CA ASP A 321 -17.82 1.35 -15.56
C ASP A 321 -19.19 1.01 -14.92
N GLN A 322 -19.40 -0.24 -14.56
CA GLN A 322 -20.56 -0.71 -13.76
C GLN A 322 -20.31 -0.59 -12.24
N ALA A 323 -19.08 -0.29 -11.81
CA ALA A 323 -18.76 -0.18 -10.41
C ALA A 323 -19.49 1.01 -9.77
N GLY A 324 -20.42 0.71 -8.86
CA GLY A 324 -21.12 1.70 -8.04
C GLY A 324 -20.48 1.86 -6.67
N ASP A 325 -21.12 2.63 -5.78
CA ASP A 325 -20.65 2.87 -4.41
C ASP A 325 -20.96 1.68 -3.48
N ARG A 326 -20.45 0.49 -3.81
CA ARG A 326 -20.58 -0.76 -3.05
C ARG A 326 -19.38 -1.66 -3.28
N TRP A 327 -19.14 -2.55 -2.35
CA TRP A 327 -18.17 -3.62 -2.55
C TRP A 327 -18.49 -4.42 -3.82
N SER A 328 -17.59 -4.37 -4.77
CA SER A 328 -17.73 -4.99 -6.09
C SER A 328 -16.49 -5.79 -6.46
N ARG A 329 -16.66 -6.73 -7.39
CA ARG A 329 -15.60 -7.59 -7.91
C ARG A 329 -15.66 -7.67 -9.43
N LEU A 330 -14.50 -7.63 -10.07
CA LEU A 330 -14.31 -7.95 -11.48
C LEU A 330 -13.28 -9.08 -11.61
N ALA A 331 -13.60 -10.11 -12.38
CA ALA A 331 -12.63 -11.12 -12.80
C ALA A 331 -11.64 -10.50 -13.79
N TRP A 332 -10.43 -10.18 -13.31
CA TRP A 332 -9.40 -9.51 -14.10
C TRP A 332 -8.63 -10.45 -15.01
N GLN A 333 -8.50 -11.73 -14.61
CA GLN A 333 -7.96 -12.84 -15.41
C GLN A 333 -6.55 -12.59 -15.95
N ARG A 334 -5.69 -11.92 -15.16
CA ARG A 334 -4.31 -11.55 -15.54
C ARG A 334 -4.22 -10.76 -16.85
N SER A 335 -5.29 -10.03 -17.17
CA SER A 335 -5.37 -9.28 -18.42
C SER A 335 -4.53 -8.00 -18.36
N PRO A 336 -3.86 -7.62 -19.47
CA PRO A 336 -3.30 -6.29 -19.61
C PRO A 336 -4.40 -5.24 -19.50
N TYR A 337 -4.07 -4.09 -18.88
CA TYR A 337 -5.03 -3.03 -18.64
C TYR A 337 -5.87 -2.61 -19.88
N GLY A 338 -5.22 -2.44 -21.02
CA GLY A 338 -5.91 -2.02 -22.26
C GLY A 338 -6.94 -3.00 -22.83
N ARG A 339 -7.06 -4.20 -22.23
CA ARG A 339 -8.08 -5.20 -22.61
C ARG A 339 -9.25 -5.25 -21.64
N ILE A 340 -9.27 -4.42 -20.60
CA ILE A 340 -10.31 -4.46 -19.58
C ILE A 340 -11.55 -3.66 -20.03
N PRO A 341 -12.73 -4.31 -20.09
CA PRO A 341 -13.95 -3.63 -20.51
C PRO A 341 -14.35 -2.51 -19.56
N GLY A 342 -14.68 -1.34 -20.09
CA GLY A 342 -15.16 -0.20 -19.31
C GLY A 342 -14.10 0.53 -18.49
N ALA A 343 -12.82 0.16 -18.61
CA ALA A 343 -11.75 0.92 -18.01
C ALA A 343 -11.55 2.25 -18.71
N VAL A 344 -11.31 3.35 -17.96
CA VAL A 344 -10.96 4.64 -18.55
C VAL A 344 -9.62 4.54 -19.26
N ALA A 345 -9.46 5.29 -20.36
CA ALA A 345 -8.19 5.33 -21.08
C ALA A 345 -7.09 5.84 -20.17
N MET A 346 -5.90 5.22 -20.24
CA MET A 346 -4.72 5.74 -19.56
C MET A 346 -4.38 7.09 -20.19
N THR A 347 -4.79 8.19 -19.55
CA THR A 347 -4.29 9.51 -19.91
C THR A 347 -2.83 9.56 -19.48
N ALA A 348 -1.94 9.93 -20.40
CA ALA A 348 -0.50 10.02 -20.17
C ALA A 348 -0.17 11.15 -19.18
N ALA A 349 -0.39 10.89 -17.89
CA ALA A 349 0.30 11.54 -16.79
C ALA A 349 1.35 10.54 -16.29
N ALA A 350 2.22 10.08 -17.19
CA ALA A 350 3.46 9.45 -16.78
C ALA A 350 4.28 10.51 -16.05
N PRO A 351 4.92 10.20 -14.91
CA PRO A 351 5.95 11.05 -14.37
C PRO A 351 7.03 11.17 -15.45
N ARG A 352 7.18 12.39 -16.03
CA ARG A 352 8.33 12.71 -16.87
C ARG A 352 9.56 12.77 -15.96
N GLY A 353 10.23 11.67 -15.87
CA GLY A 353 11.47 11.52 -15.14
C GLY A 353 12.34 10.50 -15.83
N ALA A 354 13.00 10.93 -16.91
CA ALA A 354 14.25 10.47 -17.47
C ALA A 354 14.26 10.77 -18.99
N GLU A 355 14.31 12.03 -19.37
CA GLU A 355 14.99 12.34 -20.64
C GLU A 355 16.48 12.21 -20.37
N ALA A 356 17.07 11.21 -21.01
CA ALA A 356 18.48 10.98 -21.06
C ALA A 356 19.20 12.27 -21.49
N LEU A 357 20.15 12.69 -20.66
CA LEU A 357 21.25 13.52 -21.14
C LEU A 357 22.12 12.63 -22.04
N SER A 358 21.97 12.83 -23.34
CA SER A 358 22.90 12.37 -24.37
C SER A 358 24.24 13.11 -24.28
#